data_6316759fce27033d7be82a97f2983ea7
#
_entry.id   6316759fce27033d7be82a97f2983ea7
#
_cell.length_a   1.000
_cell.length_b   1.000
_cell.length_c   1.000
_cell.angle_alpha   90.00
_cell.angle_beta   90.00
_cell.angle_gamma   90.00
#
_symmetry.space_group_name_H-M   'P 1'
#
loop_
_entity.id
_entity.type
_entity.pdbx_description
1 polymer ?
#
loop_
_entity_poly.entity_id
_entity_poly.type
_entity_poly.pdbx_seq_one_letter_code
_entity_poly.pdbx_strand_id
1 'polypeptide(L)'
;MRIDIATLFTQMCGSVLNESIVGRGIRNGFIEVHTHDIRKYTENKHRRVDDKPYGGGTGMLMQAQPVYDCISAIKSQGEGKPRIIYMSPQGEVLTQQKVQELAQEPWLILLCGHYEGIDQRVLDELEVEELSVGNYVLTGGELPALIVADAVARLQPGVLPNEDAYSIESHYNGLLEFPQYTRPEEWHGRRVPEVLLTGDHRTVTEWQNREALRVTARKRPDMYGKFISEQHERLWSAFLEDKDIPPETSCSGVVRFGKTADEADRLAKLVMRGKKRADLSVQSGELPRRGKYLIVTDGAGLGKCVVQVFNVKTVPFSGVTEEMCGFTAECSSP
;
A
#
# COMPACT_ATOMS: atom_id res chain seq x y z
N MET A 1 0.43 6.00 -21.69
CA MET A 1 -0.81 5.40 -21.16
C MET A 1 -2.02 6.17 -21.65
N ARG A 2 -3.10 5.48 -22.04
CA ARG A 2 -4.38 6.10 -22.43
C ARG A 2 -5.46 5.80 -21.39
N ILE A 3 -6.28 6.80 -21.04
CA ILE A 3 -7.44 6.68 -20.14
C ILE A 3 -8.66 7.31 -20.83
N ASP A 4 -9.72 6.54 -21.02
CA ASP A 4 -11.00 7.00 -21.52
C ASP A 4 -12.03 6.99 -20.39
N ILE A 5 -12.78 8.07 -20.18
CA ILE A 5 -13.80 8.19 -19.14
C ILE A 5 -15.17 8.29 -19.83
N ALA A 6 -15.97 7.23 -19.74
CA ALA A 6 -17.35 7.21 -20.21
C ALA A 6 -18.28 7.75 -19.10
N THR A 7 -18.94 8.87 -19.32
CA THR A 7 -19.67 9.62 -18.29
C THR A 7 -20.88 10.37 -18.89
N LEU A 8 -21.77 10.83 -18.02
CA LEU A 8 -22.84 11.78 -18.37
C LEU A 8 -22.40 13.25 -18.20
N PHE A 9 -21.24 13.51 -17.57
CA PHE A 9 -20.80 14.85 -17.14
C PHE A 9 -19.35 15.15 -17.56
N THR A 10 -19.10 15.17 -18.88
CA THR A 10 -17.76 15.38 -19.44
C THR A 10 -17.10 16.68 -19.00
N GLN A 11 -17.88 17.77 -18.81
CA GLN A 11 -17.34 19.05 -18.33
C GLN A 11 -16.81 18.96 -16.90
N MET A 12 -17.48 18.20 -16.03
CA MET A 12 -17.01 17.96 -14.65
C MET A 12 -15.64 17.31 -14.66
N CYS A 13 -15.46 16.25 -15.45
CA CYS A 13 -14.18 15.58 -15.59
C CYS A 13 -13.12 16.50 -16.20
N GLY A 14 -13.45 17.20 -17.27
CA GLY A 14 -12.52 18.11 -17.94
C GLY A 14 -12.01 19.24 -17.06
N SER A 15 -12.84 19.76 -16.16
CA SER A 15 -12.44 20.82 -15.22
C SER A 15 -11.32 20.38 -14.26
N VAL A 16 -11.29 19.13 -13.87
CA VAL A 16 -10.24 18.56 -12.99
C VAL A 16 -9.02 18.13 -13.81
N LEU A 17 -9.23 17.41 -14.90
CA LEU A 17 -8.16 16.80 -15.71
C LEU A 17 -7.26 17.84 -16.40
N ASN A 18 -7.76 19.04 -16.66
CA ASN A 18 -6.97 20.08 -17.32
C ASN A 18 -6.05 20.88 -16.36
N GLU A 19 -6.17 20.65 -15.05
CA GLU A 19 -5.46 21.42 -14.03
C GLU A 19 -4.29 20.65 -13.42
N SER A 20 -3.42 21.38 -12.71
CA SER A 20 -2.35 20.87 -11.87
C SER A 20 -1.40 19.89 -12.60
N ILE A 21 -0.99 18.85 -11.90
CA ILE A 21 -0.02 17.83 -12.35
C ILE A 21 -0.58 16.99 -13.50
N VAL A 22 -1.82 16.53 -13.37
CA VAL A 22 -2.48 15.70 -14.41
C VAL A 22 -2.62 16.49 -15.71
N GLY A 23 -3.13 17.73 -15.64
CA GLY A 23 -3.26 18.57 -16.82
C GLY A 23 -1.93 18.90 -17.49
N ARG A 24 -0.85 19.05 -16.72
CA ARG A 24 0.49 19.19 -17.27
C ARG A 24 0.97 17.90 -17.95
N GLY A 25 0.72 16.74 -17.33
CA GLY A 25 1.04 15.43 -17.91
C GLY A 25 0.34 15.20 -19.26
N ILE A 26 -0.94 15.59 -19.38
CA ILE A 26 -1.70 15.52 -20.62
C ILE A 26 -1.10 16.49 -21.67
N ARG A 27 -0.88 17.75 -21.33
CA ARG A 27 -0.33 18.75 -22.28
C ARG A 27 1.07 18.37 -22.77
N ASN A 28 1.86 17.69 -21.97
CA ASN A 28 3.21 17.24 -22.33
C ASN A 28 3.22 15.87 -23.05
N GLY A 29 2.05 15.23 -23.21
CA GLY A 29 1.93 13.95 -23.92
C GLY A 29 2.43 12.72 -23.13
N PHE A 30 2.63 12.83 -21.81
CA PHE A 30 3.01 11.69 -20.97
C PHE A 30 1.83 10.74 -20.74
N ILE A 31 0.61 11.28 -20.70
CA ILE A 31 -0.64 10.54 -20.63
C ILE A 31 -1.65 11.14 -21.62
N GLU A 32 -2.55 10.29 -22.08
CA GLU A 32 -3.67 10.67 -22.97
C GLU A 32 -4.97 10.39 -22.23
N VAL A 33 -5.82 11.42 -22.04
CA VAL A 33 -7.08 11.27 -21.32
C VAL A 33 -8.22 11.86 -22.14
N HIS A 34 -9.27 11.07 -22.40
CA HIS A 34 -10.46 11.47 -23.14
C HIS A 34 -11.72 11.29 -22.31
N THR A 35 -12.70 12.14 -22.53
CA THR A 35 -14.02 12.02 -21.90
C THR A 35 -15.10 11.80 -22.96
N HIS A 36 -15.98 10.83 -22.76
CA HIS A 36 -17.01 10.43 -23.69
C HIS A 36 -18.40 10.60 -23.06
N ASP A 37 -19.25 11.40 -23.71
CA ASP A 37 -20.63 11.59 -23.27
C ASP A 37 -21.50 10.43 -23.74
N ILE A 38 -21.93 9.56 -22.81
CA ILE A 38 -22.77 8.39 -23.07
C ILE A 38 -24.09 8.79 -23.77
N ARG A 39 -24.60 10.03 -23.53
CA ARG A 39 -25.82 10.53 -24.17
C ARG A 39 -25.69 10.67 -25.68
N LYS A 40 -24.51 10.68 -26.25
CA LYS A 40 -24.31 10.74 -27.72
C LYS A 40 -24.57 9.39 -28.40
N TYR A 41 -24.71 8.33 -27.63
CA TYR A 41 -24.87 6.96 -28.14
C TYR A 41 -26.28 6.40 -27.95
N THR A 42 -27.25 7.24 -27.56
CA THR A 42 -28.67 6.86 -27.55
C THR A 42 -29.40 7.33 -28.79
N GLU A 43 -30.26 6.47 -29.33
CA GLU A 43 -31.16 6.82 -30.43
C GLU A 43 -32.37 7.65 -29.99
N ASN A 44 -32.56 7.83 -28.69
CA ASN A 44 -33.67 8.65 -28.16
C ASN A 44 -33.49 10.11 -28.52
N LYS A 45 -34.49 10.71 -29.18
CA LYS A 45 -34.45 12.11 -29.62
C LYS A 45 -34.30 13.12 -28.48
N HIS A 46 -34.63 12.73 -27.23
CA HIS A 46 -34.39 13.53 -26.02
C HIS A 46 -33.11 13.17 -25.31
N ARG A 47 -32.24 12.32 -25.91
CA ARG A 47 -30.98 11.84 -25.39
C ARG A 47 -31.09 11.16 -24.00
N ARG A 48 -32.23 10.47 -23.76
CA ARG A 48 -32.41 9.67 -22.57
C ARG A 48 -31.53 8.46 -22.62
N VAL A 49 -30.90 8.17 -21.48
CA VAL A 49 -30.02 7.01 -21.27
C VAL A 49 -30.44 6.18 -20.05
N ASP A 50 -31.57 6.50 -19.47
CA ASP A 50 -32.10 5.92 -18.23
C ASP A 50 -33.56 5.48 -18.41
N ASP A 51 -33.98 4.46 -17.64
CA ASP A 51 -35.35 3.96 -17.56
C ASP A 51 -35.64 3.38 -16.18
N LYS A 52 -36.89 3.04 -15.89
CA LYS A 52 -37.32 2.44 -14.63
C LYS A 52 -36.77 1.03 -14.49
N PRO A 53 -36.29 0.63 -13.30
CA PRO A 53 -35.83 -0.72 -13.07
C PRO A 53 -36.98 -1.74 -13.13
N TYR A 54 -36.72 -2.91 -13.65
CA TYR A 54 -37.63 -4.04 -13.50
C TYR A 54 -37.77 -4.42 -12.02
N GLY A 55 -38.94 -4.92 -11.65
CA GLY A 55 -39.26 -5.23 -10.25
C GLY A 55 -39.82 -4.05 -9.46
N GLY A 56 -39.88 -2.88 -10.05
CA GLY A 56 -40.36 -1.64 -9.40
C GLY A 56 -39.29 -1.00 -8.49
N GLY A 57 -39.67 0.05 -7.82
CA GLY A 57 -38.79 0.85 -6.96
C GLY A 57 -38.77 2.31 -7.32
N THR A 58 -38.11 3.11 -6.48
CA THR A 58 -37.86 4.52 -6.74
C THR A 58 -36.51 4.67 -7.45
N GLY A 59 -36.40 5.62 -8.37
CA GLY A 59 -35.17 5.89 -9.09
C GLY A 59 -35.20 5.39 -10.53
N MET A 60 -34.06 5.56 -11.20
CA MET A 60 -33.84 5.25 -12.60
C MET A 60 -32.57 4.39 -12.71
N LEU A 61 -32.42 3.64 -13.78
CA LEU A 61 -31.26 2.80 -14.10
C LEU A 61 -30.73 3.19 -15.47
N MET A 62 -29.42 3.26 -15.65
CA MET A 62 -28.82 3.48 -16.96
C MET A 62 -29.08 2.30 -17.88
N GLN A 63 -29.56 2.59 -19.10
CA GLN A 63 -29.89 1.59 -20.10
C GLN A 63 -28.64 0.91 -20.66
N ALA A 64 -28.73 -0.39 -20.96
CA ALA A 64 -27.64 -1.19 -21.49
C ALA A 64 -27.10 -0.67 -22.83
N GLN A 65 -28.01 -0.38 -23.81
CA GLN A 65 -27.59 -0.07 -25.18
C GLN A 65 -26.72 1.17 -25.30
N PRO A 66 -27.05 2.35 -24.73
CA PRO A 66 -26.19 3.54 -24.82
C PRO A 66 -24.81 3.34 -24.19
N VAL A 67 -24.73 2.56 -23.10
CA VAL A 67 -23.46 2.23 -22.44
C VAL A 67 -22.63 1.31 -23.34
N TYR A 68 -23.24 0.25 -23.88
CA TYR A 68 -22.58 -0.68 -24.79
C TYR A 68 -22.02 0.00 -26.02
N ASP A 69 -22.83 0.84 -26.69
CA ASP A 69 -22.42 1.56 -27.90
C ASP A 69 -21.31 2.57 -27.62
N CYS A 70 -21.37 3.26 -26.48
CA CYS A 70 -20.30 4.16 -26.04
C CYS A 70 -18.98 3.41 -25.86
N ILE A 71 -18.96 2.33 -25.11
CA ILE A 71 -17.74 1.54 -24.85
C ILE A 71 -17.23 0.89 -26.15
N SER A 72 -18.11 0.39 -26.99
CA SER A 72 -17.76 -0.19 -28.29
C SER A 72 -17.12 0.84 -29.22
N ALA A 73 -17.66 2.07 -29.24
CA ALA A 73 -17.09 3.19 -30.01
C ALA A 73 -15.71 3.60 -29.46
N ILE A 74 -15.52 3.62 -28.15
CA ILE A 74 -14.20 3.88 -27.53
C ILE A 74 -13.21 2.79 -27.97
N LYS A 75 -13.58 1.52 -27.84
CA LYS A 75 -12.73 0.38 -28.25
C LYS A 75 -12.31 0.46 -29.72
N SER A 76 -13.18 0.95 -30.61
CA SER A 76 -12.87 1.09 -32.02
C SER A 76 -11.86 2.22 -32.36
N GLN A 77 -11.58 3.12 -31.42
CA GLN A 77 -10.69 4.28 -31.58
C GLN A 77 -9.24 4.01 -31.11
N GLY A 78 -8.97 2.84 -30.58
CA GLY A 78 -7.65 2.50 -30.07
C GLY A 78 -7.20 1.12 -30.53
N GLU A 79 -5.93 0.84 -30.33
CA GLU A 79 -5.32 -0.47 -30.61
C GLU A 79 -5.18 -1.27 -29.30
N GLY A 80 -5.44 -2.56 -29.37
CA GLY A 80 -5.34 -3.46 -28.22
C GLY A 80 -6.65 -3.66 -27.47
N LYS A 81 -6.56 -4.37 -26.32
CA LYS A 81 -7.71 -4.65 -25.43
C LYS A 81 -7.61 -3.72 -24.21
N PRO A 82 -8.53 -2.76 -24.02
CA PRO A 82 -8.55 -1.95 -22.82
C PRO A 82 -9.04 -2.75 -21.62
N ARG A 83 -8.56 -2.41 -20.44
CA ARG A 83 -9.17 -2.84 -19.17
C ARG A 83 -10.32 -1.90 -18.85
N ILE A 84 -11.52 -2.47 -18.67
CA ILE A 84 -12.74 -1.69 -18.43
C ILE A 84 -13.10 -1.77 -16.96
N ILE A 85 -13.22 -0.61 -16.32
CA ILE A 85 -13.48 -0.49 -14.89
C ILE A 85 -14.75 0.30 -14.66
N TYR A 86 -15.74 -0.30 -14.01
CA TYR A 86 -16.94 0.37 -13.55
C TYR A 86 -16.75 0.90 -12.14
N MET A 87 -16.96 2.20 -11.95
CA MET A 87 -16.90 2.84 -10.63
C MET A 87 -18.16 2.50 -9.84
N SER A 88 -18.03 1.52 -8.95
CA SER A 88 -19.13 0.91 -8.21
C SER A 88 -18.81 0.80 -6.72
N PRO A 89 -19.76 1.10 -5.81
CA PRO A 89 -19.57 0.85 -4.37
C PRO A 89 -19.51 -0.64 -4.01
N GLN A 90 -19.86 -1.53 -4.94
CA GLN A 90 -19.83 -3.00 -4.75
C GLN A 90 -18.46 -3.60 -5.11
N GLY A 91 -17.60 -2.84 -5.81
CA GLY A 91 -16.31 -3.31 -6.28
C GLY A 91 -15.25 -3.46 -5.19
N GLU A 92 -14.11 -4.04 -5.58
CA GLU A 92 -12.92 -4.08 -4.74
C GLU A 92 -12.49 -2.66 -4.35
N VAL A 93 -12.07 -2.48 -3.09
CA VAL A 93 -11.62 -1.16 -2.63
C VAL A 93 -10.26 -0.82 -3.21
N LEU A 94 -10.17 0.34 -3.86
CA LEU A 94 -8.94 0.88 -4.43
C LEU A 94 -7.85 1.03 -3.34
N THR A 95 -6.74 0.35 -3.55
CA THR A 95 -5.54 0.45 -2.73
C THR A 95 -4.37 0.98 -3.57
N GLN A 96 -3.28 1.42 -2.93
CA GLN A 96 -2.08 1.82 -3.66
C GLN A 96 -1.50 0.67 -4.50
N GLN A 97 -1.62 -0.57 -4.03
CA GLN A 97 -1.22 -1.75 -4.79
C GLN A 97 -2.06 -1.92 -6.07
N LYS A 98 -3.39 -1.74 -5.98
CA LYS A 98 -4.28 -1.74 -7.16
C LYS A 98 -3.94 -0.58 -8.11
N VAL A 99 -3.63 0.61 -7.60
CA VAL A 99 -3.17 1.74 -8.42
C VAL A 99 -1.88 1.39 -9.17
N GLN A 100 -0.90 0.76 -8.51
CA GLN A 100 0.33 0.31 -9.13
C GLN A 100 0.08 -0.75 -10.21
N GLU A 101 -0.85 -1.67 -10.00
CA GLU A 101 -1.29 -2.66 -10.98
C GLU A 101 -1.92 -1.96 -12.21
N LEU A 102 -2.88 -1.07 -12.00
CA LEU A 102 -3.56 -0.32 -13.07
C LEU A 102 -2.60 0.59 -13.85
N ALA A 103 -1.57 1.12 -13.21
CA ALA A 103 -0.56 1.95 -13.84
C ALA A 103 0.32 1.19 -14.86
N GLN A 104 0.33 -0.14 -14.85
CA GLN A 104 1.01 -0.96 -15.84
C GLN A 104 0.17 -1.21 -17.11
N GLU A 105 -1.12 -0.91 -17.06
CA GLU A 105 -2.00 -1.09 -18.21
C GLU A 105 -1.75 0.01 -19.27
N PRO A 106 -1.64 -0.37 -20.54
CA PRO A 106 -1.46 0.63 -21.60
C PRO A 106 -2.74 1.47 -21.81
N TRP A 107 -3.91 0.91 -21.49
CA TRP A 107 -5.20 1.52 -21.78
C TRP A 107 -6.27 1.13 -20.76
N LEU A 108 -6.88 2.14 -20.13
CA LEU A 108 -8.02 2.00 -19.21
C LEU A 108 -9.26 2.67 -19.78
N ILE A 109 -10.43 2.06 -19.58
CA ILE A 109 -11.73 2.69 -19.75
C ILE A 109 -12.40 2.74 -18.39
N LEU A 110 -12.69 3.95 -17.88
CA LEU A 110 -13.39 4.18 -16.63
C LEU A 110 -14.86 4.48 -16.92
N LEU A 111 -15.76 3.58 -16.56
CA LEU A 111 -17.19 3.71 -16.74
C LEU A 111 -17.83 4.33 -15.49
N CYS A 112 -18.42 5.50 -15.66
CA CYS A 112 -19.11 6.23 -14.60
C CYS A 112 -20.60 5.90 -14.62
N GLY A 113 -21.08 5.24 -13.55
CA GLY A 113 -22.52 5.06 -13.33
C GLY A 113 -23.16 6.29 -12.72
N HIS A 114 -24.47 6.38 -12.89
CA HIS A 114 -25.32 7.41 -12.31
C HIS A 114 -26.67 6.81 -11.92
N TYR A 115 -27.54 7.56 -11.24
CA TYR A 115 -28.83 7.09 -10.73
C TYR A 115 -28.66 5.90 -9.76
N GLU A 116 -29.45 4.82 -9.94
CA GLU A 116 -29.36 3.58 -9.14
C GLU A 116 -28.29 2.60 -9.68
N GLY A 117 -27.58 2.99 -10.76
CA GLY A 117 -26.53 2.17 -11.38
C GLY A 117 -26.76 1.94 -12.87
N ILE A 118 -26.18 0.87 -13.38
CA ILE A 118 -26.18 0.46 -14.79
C ILE A 118 -26.87 -0.90 -14.92
N ASP A 119 -27.59 -1.12 -16.02
CA ASP A 119 -28.20 -2.44 -16.33
C ASP A 119 -27.13 -3.54 -16.29
N GLN A 120 -27.35 -4.56 -15.45
CA GLN A 120 -26.39 -5.63 -15.21
C GLN A 120 -25.96 -6.36 -16.49
N ARG A 121 -26.85 -6.50 -17.44
CA ARG A 121 -26.57 -7.23 -18.69
C ARG A 121 -25.45 -6.63 -19.50
N VAL A 122 -25.27 -5.30 -19.51
CA VAL A 122 -24.15 -4.67 -20.21
C VAL A 122 -22.84 -4.79 -19.42
N LEU A 123 -22.90 -4.80 -18.10
CA LEU A 123 -21.71 -5.02 -17.27
C LEU A 123 -21.16 -6.43 -17.50
N ASP A 124 -22.05 -7.42 -17.55
CA ASP A 124 -21.70 -8.83 -17.82
C ASP A 124 -21.16 -9.01 -19.25
N GLU A 125 -21.82 -8.41 -20.27
CA GLU A 125 -21.41 -8.49 -21.68
C GLU A 125 -20.04 -7.84 -21.95
N LEU A 126 -19.73 -6.76 -21.27
CA LEU A 126 -18.45 -6.05 -21.40
C LEU A 126 -17.34 -6.62 -20.54
N GLU A 127 -17.64 -7.60 -19.67
CA GLU A 127 -16.69 -8.19 -18.71
C GLU A 127 -15.99 -7.10 -17.87
N VAL A 128 -16.76 -6.17 -17.30
CA VAL A 128 -16.19 -5.05 -16.56
C VAL A 128 -15.71 -5.47 -15.18
N GLU A 129 -14.61 -4.88 -14.74
CA GLU A 129 -14.16 -4.96 -13.35
C GLU A 129 -14.85 -3.86 -12.53
N GLU A 130 -15.38 -4.19 -11.36
CA GLU A 130 -15.95 -3.20 -10.45
C GLU A 130 -14.91 -2.71 -9.45
N LEU A 131 -14.81 -1.37 -9.27
CA LEU A 131 -13.84 -0.75 -8.38
C LEU A 131 -14.51 0.31 -7.51
N SER A 132 -14.26 0.24 -6.20
CA SER A 132 -14.77 1.18 -5.19
C SER A 132 -13.63 2.07 -4.67
N VAL A 133 -13.92 3.34 -4.41
CA VAL A 133 -12.96 4.26 -3.75
C VAL A 133 -13.13 4.30 -2.21
N GLY A 134 -14.00 3.48 -1.66
CA GLY A 134 -14.22 3.38 -0.21
C GLY A 134 -15.62 2.91 0.16
N ASN A 135 -15.83 2.62 1.44
CA ASN A 135 -17.08 2.09 1.98
C ASN A 135 -18.11 3.22 2.21
N TYR A 136 -18.47 3.93 1.16
CA TYR A 136 -19.50 4.98 1.14
C TYR A 136 -20.06 5.13 -0.27
N VAL A 137 -21.24 5.74 -0.38
CA VAL A 137 -21.93 5.93 -1.65
C VAL A 137 -21.81 7.40 -2.08
N LEU A 138 -21.53 7.61 -3.37
CA LEU A 138 -21.50 8.90 -4.03
C LEU A 138 -22.68 9.03 -5.01
N THR A 139 -22.94 10.23 -5.50
CA THR A 139 -24.04 10.51 -6.45
C THR A 139 -23.78 10.02 -7.86
N GLY A 140 -22.53 9.68 -8.21
CA GLY A 140 -22.13 9.21 -9.54
C GLY A 140 -20.68 8.72 -9.54
N GLY A 141 -20.28 8.10 -10.65
CA GLY A 141 -18.96 7.52 -10.84
C GLY A 141 -17.85 8.51 -11.23
N GLU A 142 -18.18 9.78 -11.48
CA GLU A 142 -17.23 10.78 -12.00
C GLU A 142 -16.10 11.08 -11.02
N LEU A 143 -16.41 11.33 -9.74
CA LEU A 143 -15.39 11.57 -8.71
C LEU A 143 -14.51 10.35 -8.48
N PRO A 144 -15.05 9.13 -8.32
CA PRO A 144 -14.24 7.91 -8.28
C PRO A 144 -13.33 7.75 -9.50
N ALA A 145 -13.84 7.96 -10.72
CA ALA A 145 -13.05 7.87 -11.94
C ALA A 145 -11.88 8.88 -11.94
N LEU A 146 -12.13 10.11 -11.48
CA LEU A 146 -11.09 11.13 -11.35
C LEU A 146 -10.03 10.76 -10.31
N ILE A 147 -10.42 10.15 -9.18
CA ILE A 147 -9.48 9.64 -8.17
C ILE A 147 -8.59 8.55 -8.78
N VAL A 148 -9.17 7.60 -9.52
CA VAL A 148 -8.39 6.55 -10.20
C VAL A 148 -7.47 7.15 -11.25
N ALA A 149 -7.97 8.06 -12.08
CA ALA A 149 -7.20 8.71 -13.13
C ALA A 149 -6.00 9.51 -12.56
N ASP A 150 -6.19 10.28 -11.49
CA ASP A 150 -5.11 11.01 -10.83
C ASP A 150 -4.08 10.06 -10.22
N ALA A 151 -4.54 9.08 -9.44
CA ALA A 151 -3.67 8.13 -8.76
C ALA A 151 -2.81 7.31 -9.74
N VAL A 152 -3.36 6.90 -10.88
CA VAL A 152 -2.66 6.15 -11.93
C VAL A 152 -1.75 7.06 -12.75
N ALA A 153 -2.24 8.25 -13.14
CA ALA A 153 -1.51 9.21 -13.96
C ALA A 153 -0.18 9.63 -13.31
N ARG A 154 -0.17 9.90 -11.99
CA ARG A 154 1.03 10.34 -11.28
C ARG A 154 2.15 9.29 -11.23
N LEU A 155 1.83 8.01 -11.48
CA LEU A 155 2.82 6.93 -11.58
C LEU A 155 3.37 6.75 -13.01
N GLN A 156 2.85 7.48 -13.99
CA GLN A 156 3.34 7.39 -15.36
C GLN A 156 4.67 8.17 -15.53
N PRO A 157 5.62 7.62 -16.29
CA PRO A 157 6.89 8.29 -16.55
C PRO A 157 6.71 9.72 -17.08
N GLY A 158 7.41 10.68 -16.47
CA GLY A 158 7.39 12.09 -16.86
C GLY A 158 6.26 12.94 -16.25
N VAL A 159 5.23 12.36 -15.66
CA VAL A 159 4.15 13.11 -14.98
C VAL A 159 4.67 13.73 -13.68
N LEU A 160 5.38 12.97 -12.86
CA LEU A 160 6.18 13.47 -11.73
C LEU A 160 7.66 13.56 -12.12
N PRO A 161 8.49 14.38 -11.42
CA PRO A 161 9.88 14.62 -11.81
C PRO A 161 10.75 13.37 -11.85
N ASN A 162 10.54 12.44 -10.93
CA ASN A 162 11.26 11.16 -10.84
C ASN A 162 10.48 10.15 -9.98
N GLU A 163 10.90 8.89 -9.99
CA GLU A 163 10.29 7.83 -9.18
C GLU A 163 10.47 8.03 -7.67
N ASP A 164 11.56 8.67 -7.25
CA ASP A 164 11.80 8.99 -5.84
C ASP A 164 10.72 9.92 -5.28
N ALA A 165 10.03 10.68 -6.16
CA ALA A 165 8.97 11.59 -5.75
C ALA A 165 7.73 10.87 -5.16
N TYR A 166 7.50 9.60 -5.51
CA TYR A 166 6.35 8.84 -5.00
C TYR A 166 6.71 7.57 -4.26
N SER A 167 7.93 7.03 -4.44
CA SER A 167 8.34 5.74 -3.85
C SER A 167 8.46 5.79 -2.31
N ILE A 168 8.69 6.97 -1.74
CA ILE A 168 8.79 7.20 -0.30
C ILE A 168 7.49 7.72 0.33
N GLU A 169 6.46 7.98 -0.48
CA GLU A 169 5.17 8.48 -0.01
C GLU A 169 4.36 7.42 0.74
N SER A 170 3.37 7.90 1.49
CA SER A 170 2.44 7.04 2.23
C SER A 170 1.78 6.01 1.32
N HIS A 171 1.67 4.78 1.81
CA HIS A 171 1.05 3.62 1.16
C HIS A 171 1.86 2.95 0.05
N TYR A 172 2.82 3.61 -0.59
CA TYR A 172 3.56 3.05 -1.72
C TYR A 172 4.35 1.78 -1.35
N ASN A 173 5.02 1.82 -0.20
CA ASN A 173 5.82 0.73 0.34
C ASN A 173 5.20 0.04 1.58
N GLY A 174 3.91 0.27 1.84
CA GLY A 174 3.18 -0.29 2.99
C GLY A 174 3.32 0.50 4.30
N LEU A 175 4.01 1.65 4.29
CA LEU A 175 4.16 2.55 5.43
C LEU A 175 3.49 3.91 5.16
N LEU A 176 3.29 4.68 6.21
CA LEU A 176 3.03 6.12 6.12
C LEU A 176 4.36 6.87 6.03
N GLU A 177 4.35 7.96 5.31
CA GLU A 177 5.48 8.85 5.19
C GLU A 177 5.89 9.47 6.54
N PHE A 178 7.17 9.77 6.66
CA PHE A 178 7.73 10.49 7.79
C PHE A 178 7.27 11.97 7.81
N PRO A 179 7.35 12.67 8.97
CA PRO A 179 6.97 14.08 9.05
C PRO A 179 7.88 14.97 8.20
N GLN A 180 7.28 15.82 7.40
CA GLN A 180 7.97 16.81 6.57
C GLN A 180 8.07 18.16 7.30
N TYR A 181 9.17 18.88 7.07
CA TYR A 181 9.44 20.19 7.63
C TYR A 181 9.92 21.16 6.55
N THR A 182 9.57 22.44 6.71
CA THR A 182 10.01 23.52 5.84
C THR A 182 10.46 24.73 6.65
N ARG A 183 10.95 25.77 5.99
CA ARG A 183 11.38 27.02 6.61
C ARG A 183 10.19 27.80 7.18
N PRO A 184 10.39 28.54 8.30
CA PRO A 184 11.64 28.74 9.06
C PRO A 184 12.03 27.54 9.92
N GLU A 185 13.30 27.46 10.37
CA GLU A 185 13.82 26.39 11.24
C GLU A 185 13.08 26.31 12.58
N GLU A 186 12.63 27.43 13.11
CA GLU A 186 11.80 27.49 14.30
C GLU A 186 10.48 28.20 14.00
N TRP A 187 9.36 27.57 14.38
CA TRP A 187 8.02 28.12 14.25
C TRP A 187 7.22 27.93 15.54
N HIS A 188 6.82 29.03 16.17
CA HIS A 188 6.11 29.04 17.47
C HIS A 188 6.80 28.19 18.55
N GLY A 189 8.12 28.32 18.69
CA GLY A 189 8.93 27.58 19.66
C GLY A 189 9.16 26.10 19.32
N ARG A 190 8.69 25.64 18.17
CA ARG A 190 8.92 24.27 17.65
C ARG A 190 10.01 24.28 16.62
N ARG A 191 11.06 23.52 16.86
CA ARG A 191 12.23 23.44 15.95
C ARG A 191 12.17 22.22 15.04
N VAL A 192 12.73 22.39 13.86
CA VAL A 192 13.03 21.27 12.96
C VAL A 192 14.01 20.32 13.65
N PRO A 193 13.84 18.99 13.54
CA PRO A 193 14.81 18.02 14.06
C PRO A 193 16.23 18.29 13.56
N GLU A 194 17.19 18.36 14.48
CA GLU A 194 18.59 18.71 14.17
C GLU A 194 19.21 17.82 13.09
N VAL A 195 18.84 16.54 13.05
CA VAL A 195 19.31 15.58 12.05
C VAL A 195 19.03 16.04 10.62
N LEU A 196 17.92 16.75 10.39
CA LEU A 196 17.54 17.27 9.06
C LEU A 196 18.38 18.50 8.63
N LEU A 197 19.13 19.09 9.56
CA LEU A 197 19.97 20.26 9.34
C LEU A 197 21.44 19.87 9.12
N THR A 198 21.82 18.61 9.33
CA THR A 198 23.21 18.14 9.28
C THR A 198 23.81 18.08 7.88
N GLY A 199 22.98 17.94 6.84
CA GLY A 199 23.44 17.66 5.48
C GLY A 199 23.96 16.23 5.25
N ASP A 200 23.99 15.37 6.27
CA ASP A 200 24.37 13.96 6.15
C ASP A 200 23.16 13.13 5.66
N HIS A 201 23.14 12.87 4.35
CA HIS A 201 22.04 12.11 3.70
C HIS A 201 21.81 10.75 4.33
N ARG A 202 22.85 10.05 4.77
CA ARG A 202 22.70 8.72 5.39
C ARG A 202 21.94 8.82 6.71
N THR A 203 22.36 9.71 7.57
CA THR A 203 21.73 9.92 8.89
C THR A 203 20.29 10.43 8.73
N VAL A 204 20.05 11.31 7.73
CA VAL A 204 18.71 11.78 7.38
C VAL A 204 17.81 10.61 6.93
N THR A 205 18.28 9.76 6.01
CA THR A 205 17.52 8.61 5.53
C THR A 205 17.21 7.61 6.65
N GLU A 206 18.17 7.33 7.53
CA GLU A 206 17.96 6.46 8.69
C GLU A 206 16.89 7.05 9.65
N TRP A 207 16.88 8.37 9.84
CA TRP A 207 15.88 9.06 10.63
C TRP A 207 14.49 9.00 9.96
N GLN A 208 14.39 9.28 8.65
CA GLN A 208 13.15 9.20 7.87
C GLN A 208 12.51 7.82 7.97
N ASN A 209 13.28 6.77 7.76
CA ASN A 209 12.79 5.38 7.86
C ASN A 209 12.26 5.06 9.26
N ARG A 210 12.98 5.48 10.31
CA ARG A 210 12.53 5.28 11.70
C ARG A 210 11.26 6.05 12.02
N GLU A 211 11.15 7.28 11.54
CA GLU A 211 9.95 8.09 11.74
C GLU A 211 8.75 7.55 10.96
N ALA A 212 8.93 7.05 9.73
CA ALA A 212 7.89 6.37 8.95
C ALA A 212 7.32 5.17 9.73
N LEU A 213 8.18 4.31 10.27
CA LEU A 213 7.76 3.19 11.13
C LEU A 213 6.98 3.68 12.36
N ARG A 214 7.52 4.69 13.07
CA ARG A 214 6.91 5.25 14.27
C ARG A 214 5.53 5.87 13.99
N VAL A 215 5.41 6.65 12.90
CA VAL A 215 4.16 7.28 12.48
C VAL A 215 3.13 6.24 12.10
N THR A 216 3.55 5.22 11.34
CA THR A 216 2.67 4.13 10.91
C THR A 216 2.17 3.33 12.10
N ALA A 217 3.05 2.90 13.01
CA ALA A 217 2.66 2.17 14.21
C ALA A 217 1.62 2.92 15.06
N ARG A 218 1.75 4.26 15.14
CA ARG A 218 0.83 5.10 15.92
C ARG A 218 -0.50 5.37 15.22
N LYS A 219 -0.47 5.69 13.92
CA LYS A 219 -1.65 6.16 13.18
C LYS A 219 -2.42 5.03 12.48
N ARG A 220 -1.71 4.00 12.05
CA ARG A 220 -2.24 2.86 11.30
C ARG A 220 -1.60 1.56 11.79
N PRO A 221 -1.94 1.12 13.02
CA PRO A 221 -1.40 -0.13 13.60
C PRO A 221 -1.75 -1.37 12.75
N ASP A 222 -2.86 -1.33 12.02
CA ASP A 222 -3.26 -2.34 11.05
C ASP A 222 -2.23 -2.49 9.90
N MET A 223 -1.84 -1.36 9.28
CA MET A 223 -0.80 -1.34 8.24
C MET A 223 0.56 -1.75 8.79
N TYR A 224 0.89 -1.26 9.99
CA TYR A 224 2.17 -1.60 10.64
C TYR A 224 2.28 -3.09 10.90
N GLY A 225 1.23 -3.72 11.45
CA GLY A 225 1.18 -5.16 11.67
C GLY A 225 1.37 -5.95 10.38
N LYS A 226 0.67 -5.56 9.30
CA LYS A 226 0.82 -6.17 7.98
C LYS A 226 2.25 -6.02 7.45
N PHE A 227 2.81 -4.82 7.47
CA PHE A 227 4.18 -4.53 7.04
C PHE A 227 5.22 -5.40 7.78
N ILE A 228 5.11 -5.49 9.12
CA ILE A 228 6.01 -6.31 9.95
C ILE A 228 5.89 -7.80 9.58
N SER A 229 4.67 -8.33 9.41
CA SER A 229 4.45 -9.72 9.01
C SER A 229 5.10 -10.03 7.66
N GLU A 230 4.89 -9.18 6.66
CA GLU A 230 5.50 -9.33 5.33
C GLU A 230 7.03 -9.26 5.38
N GLN A 231 7.61 -8.40 6.24
CA GLN A 231 9.06 -8.35 6.44
C GLN A 231 9.60 -9.64 7.09
N HIS A 232 8.87 -10.20 8.05
CA HIS A 232 9.23 -11.49 8.65
C HIS A 232 9.17 -12.64 7.65
N GLU A 233 8.13 -12.69 6.82
CA GLU A 233 7.97 -13.71 5.78
C GLU A 233 9.10 -13.64 4.75
N ARG A 234 9.45 -12.43 4.29
CA ARG A 234 10.58 -12.24 3.36
C ARG A 234 11.92 -12.68 3.96
N LEU A 235 12.17 -12.29 5.22
CA LEU A 235 13.38 -12.70 5.93
C LEU A 235 13.44 -14.22 6.09
N TRP A 236 12.31 -14.84 6.41
CA TRP A 236 12.20 -16.28 6.59
C TRP A 236 12.43 -17.02 5.27
N SER A 237 11.79 -16.61 4.20
CA SER A 237 11.96 -17.23 2.87
C SER A 237 13.41 -17.11 2.38
N ALA A 238 14.01 -15.94 2.51
CA ALA A 238 15.42 -15.73 2.15
C ALA A 238 16.37 -16.61 3.00
N PHE A 239 16.06 -16.82 4.28
CA PHE A 239 16.83 -17.71 5.14
C PHE A 239 16.71 -19.19 4.72
N LEU A 240 15.51 -19.65 4.33
CA LEU A 240 15.31 -21.03 3.86
C LEU A 240 16.13 -21.28 2.59
N GLU A 241 16.11 -20.33 1.65
CA GLU A 241 16.90 -20.41 0.41
C GLU A 241 18.40 -20.41 0.68
N ASP A 242 18.91 -19.49 1.52
CA ASP A 242 20.35 -19.38 1.84
C ASP A 242 20.90 -20.64 2.53
N LYS A 243 20.06 -21.33 3.29
CA LYS A 243 20.46 -22.52 4.06
C LYS A 243 20.05 -23.85 3.43
N ASP A 244 19.45 -23.82 2.23
CA ASP A 244 18.91 -25.02 1.55
C ASP A 244 18.01 -25.86 2.47
N ILE A 245 17.11 -25.15 3.19
CA ILE A 245 16.16 -25.75 4.12
C ILE A 245 14.82 -25.93 3.38
N PRO A 246 14.15 -27.11 3.56
CA PRO A 246 12.88 -27.36 2.89
C PRO A 246 11.84 -26.25 3.17
N PRO A 247 11.12 -25.78 2.13
CA PRO A 247 10.18 -24.65 2.24
C PRO A 247 9.00 -24.92 3.18
N GLU A 248 8.67 -26.18 3.45
CA GLU A 248 7.68 -26.60 4.44
C GLU A 248 8.12 -26.41 5.90
N THR A 249 9.39 -26.08 6.12
CA THR A 249 9.90 -25.80 7.48
C THR A 249 9.25 -24.53 8.02
N SER A 250 8.68 -24.59 9.20
CA SER A 250 8.01 -23.46 9.83
C SER A 250 8.90 -22.67 10.77
N CYS A 251 8.82 -21.33 10.72
CA CYS A 251 9.30 -20.49 11.79
C CYS A 251 8.46 -20.71 13.06
N SER A 252 9.11 -20.90 14.20
CA SER A 252 8.40 -21.20 15.45
C SER A 252 7.95 -19.96 16.21
N GLY A 253 8.38 -18.78 15.78
CA GLY A 253 7.97 -17.53 16.38
C GLY A 253 8.99 -16.41 16.22
N VAL A 254 8.67 -15.31 16.88
CA VAL A 254 9.47 -14.09 16.87
C VAL A 254 9.93 -13.79 18.28
N VAL A 255 11.18 -13.38 18.44
CA VAL A 255 11.74 -13.00 19.74
C VAL A 255 12.36 -11.61 19.69
N ARG A 256 12.04 -10.81 20.71
CA ARG A 256 12.66 -9.51 20.95
C ARG A 256 13.39 -9.56 22.27
N PHE A 257 14.68 -9.28 22.26
CA PHE A 257 15.49 -9.19 23.48
C PHE A 257 15.44 -7.75 24.04
N GLY A 258 15.54 -7.63 25.37
CA GLY A 258 15.49 -6.34 26.05
C GLY A 258 14.06 -5.82 26.33
N LYS A 259 13.99 -4.84 27.24
CA LYS A 259 12.73 -4.24 27.71
C LYS A 259 12.34 -3.00 26.93
N THR A 260 13.33 -2.25 26.45
CA THR A 260 13.14 -1.01 25.67
C THR A 260 13.46 -1.22 24.18
N ALA A 261 13.05 -0.29 23.32
CA ALA A 261 13.38 -0.34 21.91
C ALA A 261 14.90 -0.24 21.66
N ASP A 262 15.58 0.68 22.36
CA ASP A 262 17.03 0.87 22.23
C ASP A 262 17.81 -0.37 22.69
N GLU A 263 17.37 -1.02 23.77
CA GLU A 263 17.96 -2.30 24.20
C GLU A 263 17.78 -3.39 23.14
N ALA A 264 16.59 -3.49 22.56
CA ALA A 264 16.30 -4.47 21.52
C ALA A 264 17.17 -4.24 20.28
N ASP A 265 17.35 -3.00 19.84
CA ASP A 265 18.25 -2.63 18.75
C ASP A 265 19.70 -3.04 19.04
N ARG A 266 20.17 -2.75 20.24
CA ARG A 266 21.53 -3.11 20.69
C ARG A 266 21.72 -4.62 20.74
N LEU A 267 20.77 -5.34 21.35
CA LEU A 267 20.86 -6.79 21.53
C LEU A 267 20.71 -7.54 20.21
N ALA A 268 19.82 -7.13 19.32
CA ALA A 268 19.74 -7.71 17.98
C ALA A 268 21.06 -7.58 17.20
N LYS A 269 21.73 -6.42 17.26
CA LYS A 269 23.08 -6.24 16.68
C LYS A 269 24.12 -7.18 17.29
N LEU A 270 24.03 -7.47 18.60
CA LEU A 270 24.94 -8.40 19.26
C LEU A 270 24.67 -9.85 18.85
N VAL A 271 23.42 -10.23 18.65
CA VAL A 271 23.05 -11.55 18.07
C VAL A 271 23.63 -11.70 16.68
N MET A 272 23.40 -10.73 15.79
CA MET A 272 23.94 -10.75 14.42
C MET A 272 25.46 -10.86 14.36
N ARG A 273 26.16 -10.28 15.34
CA ARG A 273 27.64 -10.37 15.48
C ARG A 273 28.10 -11.62 16.19
N GLY A 274 27.21 -12.52 16.62
CA GLY A 274 27.54 -13.73 17.37
C GLY A 274 28.05 -13.50 18.81
N LYS A 275 27.89 -12.27 19.32
CA LYS A 275 28.31 -11.92 20.70
C LYS A 275 27.25 -12.30 21.73
N LYS A 276 25.94 -12.11 21.44
CA LYS A 276 24.85 -12.62 22.24
C LYS A 276 24.48 -14.00 21.70
N ARG A 277 24.66 -15.05 22.51
CA ARG A 277 24.45 -16.47 22.15
C ARG A 277 23.44 -17.18 23.04
N ALA A 278 23.03 -16.58 24.13
CA ALA A 278 22.03 -17.09 25.03
C ALA A 278 21.08 -16.00 25.52
N ASP A 279 19.98 -16.40 26.08
CA ASP A 279 19.05 -15.55 26.79
C ASP A 279 18.64 -16.19 28.11
N LEU A 280 18.46 -15.37 29.13
CA LEU A 280 18.00 -15.77 30.46
C LEU A 280 16.64 -15.13 30.70
N SER A 281 15.64 -15.95 30.97
CA SER A 281 14.30 -15.47 31.31
C SER A 281 13.71 -16.27 32.46
N VAL A 282 12.86 -15.64 33.25
CA VAL A 282 12.02 -16.34 34.20
C VAL A 282 10.99 -17.16 33.45
N GLN A 283 10.88 -18.44 33.77
CA GLN A 283 9.96 -19.34 33.09
C GLN A 283 8.51 -18.85 33.28
N SER A 284 7.91 -18.38 32.18
CA SER A 284 6.49 -18.03 32.13
C SER A 284 5.94 -18.51 30.77
N GLY A 285 5.40 -19.74 30.74
CA GLY A 285 4.83 -20.33 29.54
C GLY A 285 5.67 -21.44 28.89
N GLU A 286 5.37 -21.80 27.66
CA GLU A 286 6.09 -22.81 26.90
C GLU A 286 7.50 -22.35 26.53
N LEU A 287 8.48 -23.16 26.84
CA LEU A 287 9.87 -22.93 26.44
C LEU A 287 10.05 -23.22 24.94
N PRO A 288 10.91 -22.47 24.26
CA PRO A 288 11.27 -22.79 22.88
C PRO A 288 11.94 -24.17 22.83
N ARG A 289 11.52 -25.01 21.87
CA ARG A 289 12.05 -26.36 21.71
C ARG A 289 13.37 -26.35 20.94
N ARG A 290 14.31 -27.24 21.33
CA ARG A 290 15.55 -27.43 20.59
C ARG A 290 15.28 -27.74 19.11
N GLY A 291 16.11 -27.20 18.22
CA GLY A 291 16.02 -27.37 16.77
C GLY A 291 15.04 -26.41 16.08
N LYS A 292 14.23 -25.67 16.83
CA LYS A 292 13.27 -24.70 16.28
C LYS A 292 13.96 -23.40 15.90
N TYR A 293 13.41 -22.71 14.90
CA TYR A 293 13.88 -21.43 14.39
C TYR A 293 13.04 -20.28 14.93
N LEU A 294 13.70 -19.17 15.24
CA LEU A 294 13.07 -17.93 15.72
C LEU A 294 13.62 -16.75 14.93
N ILE A 295 12.76 -15.80 14.59
CA ILE A 295 13.16 -14.51 14.04
C ILE A 295 13.49 -13.56 15.20
N VAL A 296 14.69 -13.01 15.21
CA VAL A 296 15.12 -11.97 16.16
C VAL A 296 14.76 -10.61 15.60
N THR A 297 14.07 -9.79 16.39
CA THR A 297 13.65 -8.46 15.99
C THR A 297 14.39 -7.35 16.73
N ASP A 298 14.41 -6.16 16.11
CA ASP A 298 14.81 -4.91 16.75
C ASP A 298 13.66 -4.29 17.56
N GLY A 299 13.89 -3.07 18.05
CA GLY A 299 12.93 -2.31 18.85
C GLY A 299 11.67 -1.90 18.10
N ALA A 300 11.76 -1.79 16.79
CA ALA A 300 10.62 -1.55 15.91
C ALA A 300 9.87 -2.83 15.50
N GLY A 301 10.33 -4.02 15.92
CA GLY A 301 9.75 -5.29 15.53
C GLY A 301 10.21 -5.83 14.18
N LEU A 302 11.15 -5.14 13.49
CA LEU A 302 11.70 -5.61 12.22
C LEU A 302 12.61 -6.82 12.44
N GLY A 303 12.41 -7.87 11.66
CA GLY A 303 13.27 -9.04 11.65
C GLY A 303 14.70 -8.70 11.24
N LYS A 304 15.68 -9.08 12.04
CA LYS A 304 17.11 -8.81 11.79
C LYS A 304 17.90 -10.05 11.40
N CYS A 305 17.58 -11.17 12.01
CA CYS A 305 18.19 -12.46 11.67
C CYS A 305 17.30 -13.60 12.15
N VAL A 306 17.60 -14.79 11.65
CA VAL A 306 17.02 -16.04 12.13
C VAL A 306 18.04 -16.74 13.01
N VAL A 307 17.58 -17.27 14.14
CA VAL A 307 18.40 -18.10 15.05
C VAL A 307 17.77 -19.47 15.22
N GLN A 308 18.59 -20.49 15.38
CA GLN A 308 18.14 -21.82 15.76
C GLN A 308 18.35 -22.05 17.24
N VAL A 309 17.34 -22.55 17.94
CA VAL A 309 17.44 -22.94 19.35
C VAL A 309 18.27 -24.21 19.46
N PHE A 310 19.48 -24.07 19.95
CA PHE A 310 20.42 -25.19 20.05
C PHE A 310 20.24 -25.97 21.34
N ASN A 311 20.00 -25.27 22.46
CA ASN A 311 19.84 -25.90 23.79
C ASN A 311 18.89 -25.04 24.66
N VAL A 312 18.13 -25.70 25.49
CA VAL A 312 17.27 -25.09 26.52
C VAL A 312 17.50 -25.79 27.83
N LYS A 313 17.83 -25.04 28.89
CA LYS A 313 18.05 -25.55 30.23
C LYS A 313 17.24 -24.75 31.23
N THR A 314 16.55 -25.42 32.13
CA THR A 314 15.93 -24.81 33.31
C THR A 314 16.85 -25.02 34.50
N VAL A 315 17.23 -23.91 35.13
CA VAL A 315 18.09 -23.95 36.33
C VAL A 315 17.46 -23.11 37.42
N PRO A 316 17.63 -23.43 38.71
CA PRO A 316 17.24 -22.53 39.79
C PRO A 316 18.06 -21.24 39.70
N PHE A 317 17.52 -20.12 40.20
CA PHE A 317 18.20 -18.82 40.15
C PHE A 317 19.62 -18.86 40.71
N SER A 318 19.82 -19.61 41.81
CA SER A 318 21.13 -19.87 42.43
C SER A 318 22.10 -20.70 41.57
N GLY A 319 21.62 -21.31 40.52
CA GLY A 319 22.42 -22.11 39.57
C GLY A 319 22.85 -21.36 38.32
N VAL A 320 22.54 -20.07 38.22
CA VAL A 320 23.00 -19.21 37.10
C VAL A 320 24.45 -18.85 37.33
N THR A 321 25.33 -19.24 36.39
CA THR A 321 26.79 -19.00 36.47
C THR A 321 27.18 -17.73 35.70
N GLU A 322 28.36 -17.16 36.02
CA GLU A 322 28.93 -16.03 35.27
C GLU A 322 29.13 -16.35 33.77
N GLU A 323 29.51 -17.59 33.46
CA GLU A 323 29.64 -18.07 32.09
C GLU A 323 28.29 -17.97 31.32
N MET A 324 27.17 -18.37 31.94
CA MET A 324 25.85 -18.22 31.38
C MET A 324 25.49 -16.75 31.14
N CYS A 325 25.82 -15.89 32.11
CA CYS A 325 25.63 -14.43 31.96
C CYS A 325 26.51 -13.87 30.84
N GLY A 326 27.72 -14.29 30.66
CA GLY A 326 28.63 -13.86 29.61
C GLY A 326 28.07 -14.10 28.19
N PHE A 327 27.31 -15.16 27.99
CA PHE A 327 26.66 -15.46 26.70
C PHE A 327 25.42 -14.59 26.41
N THR A 328 24.81 -13.99 27.42
CA THR A 328 23.63 -13.10 27.21
C THR A 328 24.01 -11.73 26.70
N ALA A 329 25.24 -11.30 26.90
CA ALA A 329 25.77 -9.97 26.61
C ALA A 329 24.97 -8.83 27.30
N GLU A 330 24.23 -9.15 28.35
CA GLU A 330 23.43 -8.23 29.15
C GLU A 330 24.07 -7.87 30.49
N CYS A 331 24.95 -8.75 30.99
CA CYS A 331 25.70 -8.46 32.17
C CYS A 331 26.87 -7.53 31.82
N SER A 332 26.75 -6.25 32.11
CA SER A 332 27.92 -5.42 32.45
C SER A 332 28.47 -5.97 33.77
N SER A 333 29.75 -6.29 33.82
CA SER A 333 30.44 -6.63 35.05
C SER A 333 30.05 -5.70 36.20
N PRO A 334 30.02 -6.21 37.46
CA PRO A 334 29.58 -5.45 38.61
C PRO A 334 30.32 -4.15 38.80
#